data_9404544decefa4ef3426b22ad6479878
#
_entry.id   9404544decefa4ef3426b22ad6479878
#
_cell.length_a   1.000
_cell.length_b   1.000
_cell.length_c   1.000
_cell.angle_alpha   90.00
_cell.angle_beta   90.00
_cell.angle_gamma   90.00
#
_symmetry.space_group_name_H-M   'P 1'
#
loop_
_entity.id
_entity.type
_entity.pdbx_description
1 polymer ?
#
loop_
_entity_poly.entity_id
_entity_poly.type
_entity_poly.pdbx_seq_one_letter_code
_entity_poly.pdbx_strand_id
1 'polypeptide(L)'
;EINNAIIRARKEVAERGISPGHCRVALNNIQSEGNPMGMPGEDRAIWWEEADERFSFSGNEVVYWPGCTTSYRLPGIVESTAEILERANVDFGLLGESETCCGLVMYLNGQWDVAAVNARSVLDGFSSSVETLVTSCAGCFYAFSRVFTKLGAPPQFRVLHTSQFFEKLVEERRLTFKGLRERVAWHDPCDLGRHCGVYRSPRNVLGAVPELDVVHSPLSGEHTL
;
A
#
# COMPACT_ATOMS: atom_id res chain seq x y z
N GLU A 1 -4.12 -6.83 21.31
CA GLU A 1 -3.92 -6.19 21.72
C GLU A 1 -3.11 -4.99 22.23
N ILE A 2 -1.84 -4.99 22.62
CA ILE A 2 -1.14 -3.78 23.10
C ILE A 2 -1.22 -2.64 22.07
N ASN A 3 -1.01 -2.94 20.79
CA ASN A 3 -1.06 -1.92 19.72
C ASN A 3 -2.44 -1.25 19.63
N ASN A 4 -3.51 -2.02 19.74
CA ASN A 4 -4.87 -1.46 19.74
C ASN A 4 -5.12 -0.56 20.97
N ALA A 5 -4.58 -0.90 22.13
CA ALA A 5 -4.65 -0.07 23.33
C ALA A 5 -3.90 1.25 23.14
N ILE A 6 -2.69 1.20 22.57
CA ILE A 6 -1.89 2.40 22.26
C ILE A 6 -2.64 3.31 21.27
N ILE A 7 -3.22 2.76 20.20
CA ILE A 7 -3.96 3.55 19.20
C ILE A 7 -5.19 4.20 19.82
N ARG A 8 -5.91 3.50 20.71
CA ARG A 8 -7.04 4.08 21.46
C ARG A 8 -6.61 5.20 22.40
N ALA A 9 -5.52 4.99 23.17
CA ALA A 9 -4.97 6.02 24.03
C ALA A 9 -4.55 7.27 23.23
N ARG A 10 -3.95 7.10 22.05
CA ARG A 10 -3.64 8.22 21.14
C ARG A 10 -4.89 8.97 20.69
N LYS A 11 -5.99 8.25 20.43
CA LYS A 11 -7.28 8.88 20.11
C LYS A 11 -7.77 9.78 21.25
N GLU A 12 -7.80 9.27 22.47
CA GLU A 12 -8.23 10.04 23.64
C GLU A 12 -7.37 11.29 23.88
N VAL A 13 -6.05 11.17 23.64
CA VAL A 13 -5.10 12.30 23.73
C VAL A 13 -5.35 13.33 22.62
N ALA A 14 -5.60 12.85 21.41
CA ALA A 14 -5.88 13.70 20.25
C ALA A 14 -7.23 14.46 20.41
N GLU A 15 -8.26 13.83 20.96
CA GLU A 15 -9.55 14.45 21.27
C GLU A 15 -9.42 15.60 22.31
N ARG A 16 -8.39 15.59 23.13
CA ARG A 16 -8.04 16.70 24.06
C ARG A 16 -7.20 17.79 23.39
N GLY A 17 -7.01 17.74 22.07
CA GLY A 17 -6.21 18.69 21.31
C GLY A 17 -4.69 18.52 21.46
N ILE A 18 -4.24 17.44 22.09
CA ILE A 18 -2.81 17.15 22.30
C ILE A 18 -2.31 16.29 21.14
N SER A 19 -1.35 16.82 20.37
CA SER A 19 -0.69 16.09 19.29
C SER A 19 0.78 16.51 19.21
N PRO A 20 1.71 15.56 19.05
CA PRO A 20 3.12 15.88 18.80
C PRO A 20 3.28 16.76 17.56
N GLY A 21 4.28 17.67 17.58
CA GLY A 21 4.48 18.64 16.51
C GLY A 21 4.65 18.01 15.14
N HIS A 22 5.45 16.94 15.03
CA HIS A 22 5.67 16.21 13.78
C HIS A 22 4.38 15.52 13.25
N CYS A 23 3.48 15.06 14.13
CA CYS A 23 2.19 14.52 13.73
C CYS A 23 1.30 15.60 13.11
N ARG A 24 1.29 16.81 13.69
CA ARG A 24 0.53 17.96 13.14
C ARG A 24 1.06 18.36 11.77
N VAL A 25 2.40 18.38 11.59
CA VAL A 25 3.00 18.67 10.28
C VAL A 25 2.54 17.65 9.23
N ALA A 26 2.62 16.36 9.52
CA ALA A 26 2.16 15.32 8.60
C ALA A 26 0.66 15.44 8.26
N LEU A 27 -0.17 15.77 9.26
CA LEU A 27 -1.61 16.01 9.04
C LEU A 27 -1.86 17.19 8.10
N ASN A 28 -1.21 18.33 8.37
CA ASN A 28 -1.34 19.52 7.55
C ASN A 28 -0.88 19.23 6.11
N ASN A 29 0.25 18.55 5.94
CA ASN A 29 0.77 18.18 4.64
C ASN A 29 -0.20 17.26 3.87
N ILE A 30 -0.87 16.31 4.54
CA ILE A 30 -1.87 15.47 3.87
C ILE A 30 -3.07 16.31 3.43
N GLN A 31 -3.48 17.28 4.22
CA GLN A 31 -4.61 18.15 3.90
C GLN A 31 -4.29 19.13 2.76
N SER A 32 -3.07 19.65 2.67
CA SER A 32 -2.66 20.62 1.62
C SER A 32 -2.18 19.94 0.35
N GLU A 33 -1.35 18.88 0.49
CA GLU A 33 -0.62 18.27 -0.63
C GLU A 33 -1.01 16.81 -0.90
N GLY A 34 -1.99 16.26 -0.19
CA GLY A 34 -2.41 14.87 -0.35
C GLY A 34 -1.38 13.83 0.09
N ASN A 35 -0.29 14.22 0.76
CA ASN A 35 0.74 13.29 1.24
C ASN A 35 1.44 13.78 2.52
N PRO A 36 1.95 12.90 3.39
CA PRO A 36 2.52 13.28 4.68
C PRO A 36 3.89 13.97 4.58
N MET A 37 4.54 13.96 3.41
CA MET A 37 5.85 14.55 3.19
C MET A 37 5.76 16.04 2.84
N GLY A 38 4.60 16.54 2.42
CA GLY A 38 4.41 17.89 1.92
C GLY A 38 5.04 18.13 0.55
N MET A 39 5.17 17.05 -0.24
CA MET A 39 5.63 17.14 -1.62
C MET A 39 4.48 17.58 -2.52
N PRO A 40 4.73 18.33 -3.62
CA PRO A 40 3.69 18.68 -4.57
C PRO A 40 2.93 17.45 -5.09
N GLY A 41 1.61 17.56 -5.25
CA GLY A 41 0.78 16.45 -5.71
C GLY A 41 1.17 15.97 -7.12
N GLU A 42 1.57 16.92 -7.99
CA GLU A 42 2.06 16.68 -9.34
C GLU A 42 3.32 15.81 -9.39
N ASP A 43 4.22 15.96 -8.40
CA ASP A 43 5.44 15.13 -8.31
C ASP A 43 5.15 13.65 -8.09
N ARG A 44 3.93 13.28 -7.72
CA ARG A 44 3.55 11.88 -7.52
C ARG A 44 3.66 11.04 -8.80
N ALA A 45 3.46 11.67 -9.94
CA ALA A 45 3.41 11.03 -11.25
C ALA A 45 4.70 11.21 -12.07
N ILE A 46 5.74 11.90 -11.55
CA ILE A 46 6.99 12.17 -12.31
C ILE A 46 7.60 10.90 -12.91
N TRP A 47 7.65 9.79 -12.14
CA TRP A 47 8.15 8.51 -12.65
C TRP A 47 7.37 8.00 -13.87
N TRP A 48 6.16 8.48 -14.04
CA TRP A 48 5.24 8.12 -15.11
C TRP A 48 5.52 8.89 -16.41
N GLU A 49 5.84 10.16 -16.33
CA GLU A 49 6.17 10.99 -17.50
C GLU A 49 7.40 10.45 -18.23
N GLU A 50 8.32 9.84 -17.47
CA GLU A 50 9.49 9.14 -18.02
C GLU A 50 9.14 7.77 -18.63
N ALA A 51 8.01 7.17 -18.28
CA ALA A 51 7.61 5.82 -18.69
C ALA A 51 6.79 5.76 -19.99
N ASP A 52 6.59 6.89 -20.70
CA ASP A 52 5.97 6.93 -22.02
C ASP A 52 4.51 6.42 -22.05
N GLU A 53 3.52 7.25 -21.85
CA GLU A 53 2.04 7.07 -22.06
C GLU A 53 1.45 5.62 -22.09
N ARG A 54 2.21 4.62 -21.58
CA ARG A 54 1.92 3.18 -21.72
C ARG A 54 0.72 2.69 -20.95
N PHE A 55 0.20 3.50 -20.03
CA PHE A 55 -0.82 3.05 -19.10
C PHE A 55 -2.10 3.87 -19.23
N SER A 56 -3.25 3.23 -19.37
CA SER A 56 -4.56 3.88 -19.38
C SER A 56 -5.09 4.04 -17.95
N PHE A 57 -5.59 5.23 -17.62
CA PHE A 57 -6.06 5.55 -16.27
C PHE A 57 -7.57 5.37 -16.05
N SER A 58 -8.35 5.11 -17.05
CA SER A 58 -9.80 5.13 -16.92
C SER A 58 -10.44 3.80 -17.27
N GLY A 59 -11.30 3.31 -16.39
CA GLY A 59 -12.20 2.21 -16.64
C GLY A 59 -11.62 0.81 -16.40
N ASN A 60 -10.45 0.68 -15.84
CA ASN A 60 -9.83 -0.61 -15.56
C ASN A 60 -10.41 -1.24 -14.29
N GLU A 61 -10.66 -2.54 -14.32
CA GLU A 61 -11.13 -3.31 -13.16
C GLU A 61 -10.06 -3.45 -12.09
N VAL A 62 -8.78 -3.43 -12.47
CA VAL A 62 -7.63 -3.48 -11.58
C VAL A 62 -7.00 -2.10 -11.49
N VAL A 63 -6.89 -1.55 -10.28
CA VAL A 63 -6.16 -0.32 -10.01
C VAL A 63 -4.92 -0.61 -9.17
N TYR A 64 -3.76 -0.17 -9.63
CA TYR A 64 -2.56 -0.18 -8.82
C TYR A 64 -2.45 1.13 -8.04
N TRP A 65 -2.31 0.99 -6.72
CA TRP A 65 -2.11 2.07 -5.75
C TRP A 65 -0.69 2.03 -5.21
N PRO A 66 0.24 2.83 -5.71
CA PRO A 66 1.62 2.90 -5.22
C PRO A 66 1.71 3.30 -3.74
N GLY A 67 1.01 4.36 -3.36
CA GLY A 67 1.11 4.99 -2.05
C GLY A 67 2.25 6.01 -1.97
N CYS A 68 2.16 6.92 -0.97
CA CYS A 68 3.03 8.09 -0.89
C CYS A 68 4.53 7.76 -0.82
N THR A 69 4.94 6.75 -0.04
CA THR A 69 6.37 6.43 0.13
C THR A 69 6.99 5.93 -1.16
N THR A 70 6.28 5.07 -1.88
CA THR A 70 6.76 4.52 -3.15
C THR A 70 6.81 5.59 -4.23
N SER A 71 5.76 6.41 -4.35
CA SER A 71 5.72 7.46 -5.38
C SER A 71 6.80 8.52 -5.19
N TYR A 72 7.02 9.00 -3.96
CA TYR A 72 7.91 10.13 -3.71
C TYR A 72 9.33 9.77 -3.28
N ARG A 73 9.55 8.56 -2.75
CA ARG A 73 10.84 8.18 -2.15
C ARG A 73 11.48 6.95 -2.80
N LEU A 74 10.68 6.08 -3.36
CA LEU A 74 11.12 4.79 -3.90
C LEU A 74 10.44 4.50 -5.25
N PRO A 75 10.54 5.40 -6.25
CA PRO A 75 9.85 5.26 -7.54
C PRO A 75 10.19 3.96 -8.26
N GLY A 76 11.41 3.43 -8.13
CA GLY A 76 11.78 2.14 -8.71
C GLY A 76 10.91 0.96 -8.26
N ILE A 77 10.22 1.04 -7.11
CA ILE A 77 9.23 0.02 -6.71
C ILE A 77 7.97 0.14 -7.58
N VAL A 78 7.56 1.37 -7.86
CA VAL A 78 6.38 1.63 -8.69
C VAL A 78 6.63 1.16 -10.11
N GLU A 79 7.76 1.56 -10.70
CA GLU A 79 8.20 1.19 -12.03
C GLU A 79 8.29 -0.33 -12.20
N SER A 80 8.99 -0.99 -11.26
CA SER A 80 9.14 -2.46 -11.29
C SER A 80 7.79 -3.16 -11.14
N THR A 81 6.87 -2.64 -10.31
CA THR A 81 5.53 -3.22 -10.15
C THR A 81 4.73 -3.07 -11.43
N ALA A 82 4.72 -1.88 -12.03
CA ALA A 82 4.04 -1.60 -13.29
C ALA A 82 4.57 -2.51 -14.41
N GLU A 83 5.89 -2.64 -14.52
CA GLU A 83 6.53 -3.53 -15.51
C GLU A 83 6.13 -5.00 -15.33
N ILE A 84 6.05 -5.48 -14.10
CA ILE A 84 5.59 -6.85 -13.79
C ILE A 84 4.13 -7.03 -14.23
N LEU A 85 3.26 -6.07 -13.91
CA LEU A 85 1.85 -6.13 -14.28
C LEU A 85 1.67 -6.16 -15.81
N GLU A 86 2.39 -5.32 -16.54
CA GLU A 86 2.39 -5.32 -18.01
C GLU A 86 2.86 -6.65 -18.59
N ARG A 87 4.02 -7.14 -18.14
CA ARG A 87 4.57 -8.43 -18.61
C ARG A 87 3.64 -9.61 -18.33
N ALA A 88 2.83 -9.51 -17.28
CA ALA A 88 1.79 -10.49 -16.98
C ALA A 88 0.49 -10.26 -17.77
N ASN A 89 0.44 -9.32 -18.71
CA ASN A 89 -0.74 -8.91 -19.46
C ASN A 89 -1.92 -8.58 -18.52
N VAL A 90 -1.66 -7.86 -17.45
CA VAL A 90 -2.69 -7.31 -16.57
C VAL A 90 -3.09 -5.95 -17.12
N ASP A 91 -4.38 -5.80 -17.45
CA ASP A 91 -4.95 -4.47 -17.69
C ASP A 91 -5.16 -3.78 -16.35
N PHE A 92 -4.43 -2.71 -16.09
CA PHE A 92 -4.50 -1.98 -14.82
C PHE A 92 -4.45 -0.47 -15.04
N GLY A 93 -5.08 0.25 -14.12
CA GLY A 93 -5.06 1.70 -14.09
C GLY A 93 -4.29 2.24 -12.87
N LEU A 94 -4.03 3.52 -12.91
CA LEU A 94 -3.44 4.32 -11.84
C LEU A 94 -4.28 5.57 -11.63
N LEU A 95 -4.32 6.10 -10.43
CA LEU A 95 -4.97 7.40 -10.17
C LEU A 95 -4.04 8.59 -10.49
N GLY A 96 -2.74 8.33 -10.69
CA GLY A 96 -1.76 9.36 -11.00
C GLY A 96 -1.74 10.48 -9.95
N GLU A 97 -1.81 11.73 -10.41
CA GLU A 97 -1.86 12.92 -9.53
C GLU A 97 -3.09 12.96 -8.63
N SER A 98 -4.19 12.29 -9.01
CA SER A 98 -5.41 12.22 -8.20
C SER A 98 -5.27 11.29 -6.98
N GLU A 99 -4.21 10.45 -6.92
CA GLU A 99 -3.95 9.62 -5.75
C GLU A 99 -3.53 10.49 -4.56
N THR A 100 -4.20 10.31 -3.44
CA THR A 100 -3.86 10.98 -2.18
C THR A 100 -3.37 9.98 -1.13
N CYS A 101 -3.02 10.44 0.07
CA CYS A 101 -2.62 9.55 1.16
C CYS A 101 -3.78 8.65 1.61
N CYS A 102 -3.52 7.36 1.83
CA CYS A 102 -4.50 6.43 2.42
C CYS A 102 -4.93 6.81 3.87
N GLY A 103 -4.29 7.80 4.48
CA GLY A 103 -4.68 8.29 5.81
C GLY A 103 -4.30 7.38 6.99
N LEU A 104 -3.55 6.29 6.79
CA LEU A 104 -3.12 5.41 7.90
C LEU A 104 -2.40 6.19 9.00
N VAL A 105 -1.55 7.14 8.64
CA VAL A 105 -0.82 7.97 9.60
C VAL A 105 -1.76 8.80 10.48
N MET A 106 -2.88 9.27 9.95
CA MET A 106 -3.91 9.99 10.72
C MET A 106 -4.53 9.05 11.75
N TYR A 107 -4.96 7.86 11.33
CA TYR A 107 -5.55 6.85 12.19
C TYR A 107 -4.61 6.42 13.32
N LEU A 108 -3.34 6.12 12.99
CA LEU A 108 -2.33 5.70 13.96
C LEU A 108 -1.97 6.80 14.96
N ASN A 109 -2.15 8.07 14.61
CA ASN A 109 -1.94 9.22 15.48
C ASN A 109 -3.21 9.63 16.24
N GLY A 110 -4.29 8.84 16.18
CA GLY A 110 -5.52 9.05 16.93
C GLY A 110 -6.49 10.07 16.31
N GLN A 111 -6.19 10.60 15.12
CA GLN A 111 -7.04 11.57 14.41
C GLN A 111 -8.13 10.85 13.60
N TRP A 112 -9.00 10.11 14.30
CA TRP A 112 -9.92 9.18 13.64
C TRP A 112 -11.00 9.87 12.82
N ASP A 113 -11.51 11.02 13.28
CA ASP A 113 -12.53 11.75 12.53
C ASP A 113 -11.98 12.28 11.21
N VAL A 114 -10.77 12.85 11.24
CA VAL A 114 -10.06 13.32 10.04
C VAL A 114 -9.72 12.13 9.13
N ALA A 115 -9.27 11.02 9.71
CA ALA A 115 -8.99 9.80 8.96
C ALA A 115 -10.27 9.22 8.30
N ALA A 116 -11.43 9.31 8.95
CA ALA A 116 -12.70 8.86 8.39
C ALA A 116 -13.17 9.73 7.22
N VAL A 117 -12.99 11.05 7.32
CA VAL A 117 -13.25 11.96 6.19
C VAL A 117 -12.33 11.66 5.02
N ASN A 118 -11.03 11.54 5.30
CA ASN A 118 -10.03 11.18 4.28
C ASN A 118 -10.34 9.84 3.61
N ALA A 119 -10.70 8.81 4.38
CA ALA A 119 -11.02 7.49 3.83
C ALA A 119 -12.20 7.55 2.85
N ARG A 120 -13.25 8.30 3.16
CA ARG A 120 -14.38 8.51 2.24
C ARG A 120 -13.94 9.25 0.97
N SER A 121 -13.21 10.36 1.12
CA SER A 121 -12.70 11.13 -0.02
C SER A 121 -11.82 10.29 -0.94
N VAL A 122 -10.96 9.43 -0.36
CA VAL A 122 -10.13 8.49 -1.13
C VAL A 122 -11.00 7.50 -1.92
N LEU A 123 -12.04 6.94 -1.28
CA LEU A 123 -12.93 5.98 -1.94
C LEU A 123 -13.79 6.62 -3.03
N ASP A 124 -14.21 7.86 -2.86
CA ASP A 124 -14.97 8.62 -3.85
C ASP A 124 -14.16 8.90 -5.13
N GLY A 125 -12.82 8.80 -5.07
CA GLY A 125 -11.93 8.91 -6.23
C GLY A 125 -11.90 7.67 -7.14
N PHE A 126 -12.47 6.54 -6.71
CA PHE A 126 -12.48 5.32 -7.52
C PHE A 126 -13.75 5.23 -8.39
N SER A 127 -13.57 4.78 -9.63
CA SER A 127 -14.69 4.40 -10.49
C SER A 127 -15.44 3.18 -9.92
N SER A 128 -16.74 3.11 -10.17
CA SER A 128 -17.56 1.94 -9.84
C SER A 128 -17.18 0.67 -10.60
N SER A 129 -16.36 0.78 -11.65
CA SER A 129 -15.82 -0.36 -12.40
C SER A 129 -14.64 -1.06 -11.71
N VAL A 130 -14.06 -0.45 -10.67
CA VAL A 130 -12.91 -1.04 -9.96
C VAL A 130 -13.35 -2.26 -9.15
N GLU A 131 -12.80 -3.42 -9.48
CA GLU A 131 -13.04 -4.67 -8.77
C GLU A 131 -11.89 -5.03 -7.82
N THR A 132 -10.66 -4.64 -8.17
CA THR A 132 -9.45 -5.00 -7.40
C THR A 132 -8.50 -3.81 -7.28
N LEU A 133 -8.13 -3.49 -6.04
CA LEU A 133 -7.03 -2.58 -5.71
C LEU A 133 -5.80 -3.39 -5.36
N VAL A 134 -4.70 -3.14 -6.06
CA VAL A 134 -3.38 -3.73 -5.78
C VAL A 134 -2.47 -2.65 -5.22
N THR A 135 -1.80 -2.91 -4.11
CA THR A 135 -0.84 -1.95 -3.52
C THR A 135 0.46 -2.62 -3.11
N SER A 136 1.58 -1.95 -3.32
CA SER A 136 2.91 -2.40 -2.87
C SER A 136 3.26 -1.94 -1.45
N CYS A 137 2.45 -1.07 -0.85
CA CYS A 137 2.66 -0.56 0.50
C CYS A 137 1.87 -1.37 1.53
N ALA A 138 2.57 -2.03 2.47
CA ALA A 138 1.96 -2.76 3.58
C ALA A 138 1.01 -1.88 4.42
N GLY A 139 1.38 -0.61 4.67
CA GLY A 139 0.55 0.33 5.39
C GLY A 139 -0.72 0.71 4.63
N CYS A 140 -0.63 0.95 3.32
CA CYS A 140 -1.82 1.18 2.49
C CYS A 140 -2.72 -0.06 2.45
N PHE A 141 -2.13 -1.25 2.32
CA PHE A 141 -2.89 -2.51 2.39
C PHE A 141 -3.65 -2.65 3.71
N TYR A 142 -3.00 -2.35 4.84
CA TYR A 142 -3.66 -2.35 6.16
C TYR A 142 -4.77 -1.29 6.25
N ALA A 143 -4.53 -0.08 5.73
CA ALA A 143 -5.52 0.99 5.71
C ALA A 143 -6.80 0.55 4.98
N PHE A 144 -6.69 0.15 3.72
CA PHE A 144 -7.83 -0.26 2.91
C PHE A 144 -8.49 -1.55 3.42
N SER A 145 -7.70 -2.56 3.81
CA SER A 145 -8.26 -3.87 4.19
C SER A 145 -8.92 -3.88 5.56
N ARG A 146 -8.50 -3.01 6.49
CA ARG A 146 -8.91 -3.09 7.89
C ARG A 146 -9.37 -1.77 8.49
N VAL A 147 -8.60 -0.69 8.24
CA VAL A 147 -8.84 0.59 8.92
C VAL A 147 -10.07 1.30 8.36
N PHE A 148 -10.22 1.34 7.04
CA PHE A 148 -11.35 1.99 6.39
C PHE A 148 -12.69 1.44 6.87
N THR A 149 -12.82 0.12 7.00
CA THR A 149 -14.03 -0.51 7.56
C THR A 149 -14.27 -0.07 9.01
N LYS A 150 -13.22 0.01 9.84
CA LYS A 150 -13.34 0.51 11.24
C LYS A 150 -13.76 1.96 11.31
N LEU A 151 -13.43 2.76 10.30
CA LEU A 151 -13.78 4.17 10.18
C LEU A 151 -15.17 4.39 9.52
N GLY A 152 -15.91 3.33 9.22
CA GLY A 152 -17.22 3.41 8.57
C GLY A 152 -17.18 3.74 7.08
N ALA A 153 -16.05 3.45 6.41
CA ALA A 153 -15.84 3.62 4.99
C ALA A 153 -15.28 2.32 4.36
N PRO A 154 -16.08 1.23 4.29
CA PRO A 154 -15.61 -0.03 3.73
C PRO A 154 -15.44 0.08 2.21
N PRO A 155 -14.27 -0.32 1.65
CA PRO A 155 -14.09 -0.41 0.20
C PRO A 155 -15.12 -1.39 -0.43
N GLN A 156 -15.58 -1.08 -1.63
CA GLN A 156 -16.50 -1.92 -2.38
C GLN A 156 -15.77 -2.84 -3.38
N PHE A 157 -14.45 -2.84 -3.37
CA PHE A 157 -13.56 -3.63 -4.20
C PHE A 157 -12.64 -4.51 -3.35
N ARG A 158 -12.06 -5.52 -3.99
CA ARG A 158 -11.07 -6.39 -3.37
C ARG A 158 -9.75 -5.65 -3.18
N VAL A 159 -9.13 -5.76 -2.03
CA VAL A 159 -7.80 -5.18 -1.76
C VAL A 159 -6.76 -6.29 -1.66
N LEU A 160 -5.71 -6.20 -2.45
CA LEU A 160 -4.59 -7.15 -2.48
C LEU A 160 -3.26 -6.40 -2.32
N HIS A 161 -2.36 -6.97 -1.52
CA HIS A 161 -0.96 -6.57 -1.57
C HIS A 161 -0.29 -7.15 -2.84
N THR A 162 0.69 -6.47 -3.41
CA THR A 162 1.40 -6.95 -4.62
C THR A 162 1.86 -8.39 -4.50
N SER A 163 2.34 -8.81 -3.32
CA SER A 163 2.77 -10.19 -3.11
C SER A 163 1.64 -11.21 -3.29
N GLN A 164 0.41 -10.88 -2.88
CA GLN A 164 -0.75 -11.75 -3.08
C GLN A 164 -1.19 -11.77 -4.54
N PHE A 165 -1.14 -10.63 -5.19
CA PHE A 165 -1.49 -10.52 -6.59
C PHE A 165 -0.47 -11.23 -7.48
N PHE A 166 0.83 -11.08 -7.22
CA PHE A 166 1.89 -11.76 -7.94
C PHE A 166 1.87 -13.27 -7.70
N GLU A 167 1.61 -13.74 -6.47
CA GLU A 167 1.40 -15.16 -6.18
C GLU A 167 0.32 -15.75 -7.09
N LYS A 168 -0.84 -15.08 -7.20
CA LYS A 168 -1.92 -15.48 -8.10
C LYS A 168 -1.46 -15.54 -9.56
N LEU A 169 -0.71 -14.54 -10.04
CA LEU A 169 -0.20 -14.53 -11.41
C LEU A 169 0.80 -15.66 -11.68
N VAL A 170 1.61 -16.04 -10.68
CA VAL A 170 2.52 -17.19 -10.76
C VAL A 170 1.73 -18.50 -10.84
N GLU A 171 0.71 -18.68 -9.99
CA GLU A 171 -0.17 -19.84 -10.01
C GLU A 171 -0.91 -19.99 -11.35
N GLU A 172 -1.35 -18.88 -11.92
CA GLU A 172 -1.98 -18.81 -13.24
C GLU A 172 -0.99 -18.94 -14.42
N ARG A 173 0.31 -19.08 -14.15
CA ARG A 173 1.41 -19.11 -15.14
C ARG A 173 1.48 -17.86 -16.04
N ARG A 174 0.95 -16.75 -15.57
CA ARG A 174 1.03 -15.43 -16.24
C ARG A 174 2.30 -14.67 -15.85
N LEU A 175 2.94 -15.06 -14.76
CA LEU A 175 4.19 -14.48 -14.27
C LEU A 175 5.21 -15.61 -14.06
N THR A 176 6.39 -15.45 -14.68
CA THR A 176 7.54 -16.32 -14.48
C THR A 176 8.79 -15.47 -14.27
N PHE A 177 9.72 -15.97 -13.48
CA PHE A 177 10.94 -15.25 -13.14
C PHE A 177 12.16 -15.86 -13.84
N LYS A 178 13.13 -15.00 -14.16
CA LYS A 178 14.48 -15.43 -14.51
C LYS A 178 15.23 -15.84 -13.25
N GLY A 179 16.19 -16.75 -13.38
CA GLY A 179 17.06 -17.14 -12.27
C GLY A 179 17.85 -15.96 -11.72
N LEU A 180 17.92 -15.86 -10.40
CA LEU A 180 18.69 -14.86 -9.68
C LEU A 180 19.54 -15.54 -8.61
N ARG A 181 20.87 -15.54 -8.79
CA ARG A 181 21.83 -16.16 -7.84
C ARG A 181 22.18 -15.18 -6.72
N GLU A 182 21.21 -14.93 -5.85
CA GLU A 182 21.38 -14.04 -4.70
C GLU A 182 20.87 -14.72 -3.44
N ARG A 183 21.35 -14.23 -2.30
CA ARG A 183 20.92 -14.67 -0.98
C ARG A 183 20.19 -13.53 -0.30
N VAL A 184 18.90 -13.73 0.01
CA VAL A 184 18.05 -12.72 0.59
C VAL A 184 17.40 -13.18 1.88
N ALA A 185 17.12 -12.25 2.77
CA ALA A 185 16.31 -12.48 3.97
C ALA A 185 15.02 -11.68 3.85
N TRP A 186 13.89 -12.33 4.10
CA TRP A 186 12.59 -11.66 4.15
C TRP A 186 12.24 -11.27 5.59
N HIS A 187 11.94 -9.98 5.78
CA HIS A 187 11.35 -9.46 7.01
C HIS A 187 9.85 -9.21 6.80
N ASP A 188 9.00 -9.74 7.68
CA ASP A 188 7.55 -9.54 7.62
C ASP A 188 7.18 -8.12 8.11
N PRO A 189 6.68 -7.22 7.24
CA PRO A 189 6.18 -5.93 7.68
C PRO A 189 5.02 -6.10 8.66
N CYS A 190 5.03 -5.36 9.77
CA CYS A 190 4.00 -5.49 10.81
C CYS A 190 2.57 -5.25 10.26
N ASP A 191 2.41 -4.29 9.35
CA ASP A 191 1.11 -3.98 8.76
C ASP A 191 0.60 -5.09 7.82
N LEU A 192 1.50 -5.80 7.13
CA LEU A 192 1.14 -6.89 6.24
C LEU A 192 0.96 -8.21 7.00
N GLY A 193 1.94 -8.59 7.79
CA GLY A 193 1.94 -9.85 8.55
C GLY A 193 1.03 -9.79 9.76
N ARG A 194 1.44 -9.05 10.82
CA ARG A 194 0.74 -9.04 12.11
C ARG A 194 -0.68 -8.50 12.05
N HIS A 195 -0.91 -7.40 11.31
CA HIS A 195 -2.22 -6.76 11.25
C HIS A 195 -3.15 -7.37 10.21
N CYS A 196 -2.61 -7.97 9.16
CA CYS A 196 -3.41 -8.51 8.05
C CYS A 196 -3.28 -10.02 7.83
N GLY A 197 -2.31 -10.70 8.47
CA GLY A 197 -2.13 -12.15 8.39
C GLY A 197 -1.48 -12.64 7.09
N VAL A 198 -0.87 -11.75 6.31
CA VAL A 198 -0.25 -12.08 5.02
C VAL A 198 1.23 -12.41 5.22
N TYR A 199 1.52 -13.68 5.45
CA TYR A 199 2.88 -14.19 5.66
C TYR A 199 3.37 -15.08 4.51
N ARG A 200 2.48 -15.81 3.86
CA ARG A 200 2.82 -16.83 2.86
C ARG A 200 3.14 -16.22 1.49
N SER A 201 2.28 -15.34 1.01
CA SER A 201 2.38 -14.81 -0.35
C SER A 201 3.74 -14.19 -0.68
N PRO A 202 4.37 -13.36 0.18
CA PRO A 202 5.72 -12.86 -0.11
C PRO A 202 6.74 -13.99 -0.26
N ARG A 203 6.66 -15.04 0.57
CA ARG A 203 7.58 -16.19 0.52
C ARG A 203 7.36 -17.04 -0.72
N ASN A 204 6.11 -17.26 -1.10
CA ASN A 204 5.76 -18.04 -2.29
C ASN A 204 6.25 -17.34 -3.56
N VAL A 205 6.11 -16.02 -3.64
CA VAL A 205 6.64 -15.23 -4.77
C VAL A 205 8.17 -15.29 -4.81
N LEU A 206 8.85 -15.10 -3.68
CA LEU A 206 10.32 -15.21 -3.61
C LEU A 206 10.80 -16.63 -3.95
N GLY A 207 10.11 -17.66 -3.45
CA GLY A 207 10.42 -19.06 -3.73
C GLY A 207 10.17 -19.48 -5.18
N ALA A 208 9.39 -18.70 -5.94
CA ALA A 208 9.17 -18.92 -7.36
C ALA A 208 10.31 -18.35 -8.23
N VAL A 209 11.25 -17.58 -7.67
CA VAL A 209 12.44 -17.08 -8.39
C VAL A 209 13.51 -18.18 -8.42
N PRO A 210 13.86 -18.72 -9.59
CA PRO A 210 14.88 -19.77 -9.69
C PRO A 210 16.24 -19.31 -9.15
N GLU A 211 16.97 -20.19 -8.50
CA GLU A 211 18.32 -19.95 -7.96
C GLU A 211 18.39 -18.91 -6.81
N LEU A 212 17.26 -18.36 -6.33
CA LEU A 212 17.24 -17.45 -5.20
C LEU A 212 17.29 -18.22 -3.87
N ASP A 213 18.31 -17.94 -3.05
CA ASP A 213 18.44 -18.50 -1.70
C ASP A 213 17.71 -17.60 -0.67
N VAL A 214 16.51 -18.01 -0.26
CA VAL A 214 15.70 -17.25 0.70
C VAL A 214 15.97 -17.74 2.12
N VAL A 215 16.67 -16.93 2.92
CA VAL A 215 16.97 -17.24 4.31
C VAL A 215 15.79 -16.86 5.21
N HIS A 216 15.38 -17.79 6.04
CA HIS A 216 14.33 -17.57 7.04
C HIS A 216 14.94 -17.32 8.43
N SER A 217 14.56 -16.21 9.06
CA SER A 217 14.87 -15.98 10.47
C SER A 217 14.07 -16.97 11.34
N PRO A 218 14.64 -17.48 12.44
CA PRO A 218 13.87 -18.26 13.44
C PRO A 218 12.68 -17.50 14.01
N LEU A 219 12.72 -16.17 13.98
CA LEU A 219 11.64 -15.27 14.41
C LEU A 219 10.81 -14.73 13.23
N SER A 220 10.66 -15.50 12.15
CA SER A 220 9.87 -15.11 10.98
C SER A 220 8.42 -15.59 11.08
N GLY A 221 7.55 -15.01 10.24
CA GLY A 221 6.13 -15.35 10.22
C GLY A 221 5.38 -14.82 11.44
N GLU A 222 4.51 -15.62 12.01
CA GLU A 222 3.69 -15.23 13.17
C GLU A 222 4.51 -14.93 14.44
N HIS A 223 5.76 -15.36 14.47
CA HIS A 223 6.72 -15.13 15.56
C HIS A 223 7.59 -13.88 15.36
N THR A 224 7.39 -13.11 14.29
CA THR A 224 8.10 -11.84 14.08
C THR A 224 7.74 -10.85 15.18
N LEU A 225 8.74 -10.32 15.88
CA LEU A 225 8.57 -9.36 16.97
C LEU A 225 8.28 -7.95 16.46
#